data_7868fe1baf5289be78b3b80e97707176
#
_entry.id   7868fe1baf5289be78b3b80e97707176
#
_cell.length_a   1.000
_cell.length_b   1.000
_cell.length_c   1.000
_cell.angle_alpha   90.00
_cell.angle_beta   90.00
_cell.angle_gamma   90.00
#
_symmetry.space_group_name_H-M   'P 1'
#
loop_
_entity.id
_entity.type
_entity.pdbx_description
1 polymer ?
#
loop_
_entity_poly.entity_id
_entity_poly.type
_entity_poly.pdbx_seq_one_letter_code
_entity_poly.pdbx_strand_id
1 'polypeptide(L)'
;LYHIFLAQSLGKDVYICPNSFGPFEGWGVKALVKKAFRKAKLVTAREIRSSKMCQNELGINVPAYPDFGFFLPNADVNNKEQFKKELYVPDNFKMVAITARPHRFPHAQDPVKAYDDFVKSMRMFAGWLFSHHYFPVFIEHVYAINDHENDSYCIKHIIEGMETGHYAYFADRSLNCYELKRIYSYFDYIVGTRFHSMIFSMANMVPGVAITYVGNKGEGIMEDMGLGDYYLQIDKVNAESLVEKFKYMLDTEDFVKEKISSFLATASSKRNQLINRIRK
;
A
#
# COMPACT_ATOMS: atom_id res chain seq x y z
N LEU A 1 -0.02 -9.80 -20.41
CA LEU A 1 0.25 -9.53 -21.84
C LEU A 1 -0.78 -10.19 -22.78
N TYR A 2 -1.27 -11.39 -22.48
CA TYR A 2 -2.21 -12.10 -23.35
C TYR A 2 -3.44 -11.24 -23.74
N HIS A 3 -4.15 -10.66 -22.78
CA HIS A 3 -5.32 -9.83 -23.03
C HIS A 3 -5.00 -8.57 -23.83
N ILE A 4 -3.80 -7.98 -23.63
CA ILE A 4 -3.34 -6.84 -24.41
C ILE A 4 -3.18 -7.23 -25.89
N PHE A 5 -2.48 -8.33 -26.15
CA PHE A 5 -2.28 -8.81 -27.52
C PHE A 5 -3.60 -9.23 -28.19
N LEU A 6 -4.50 -9.86 -27.45
CA LEU A 6 -5.82 -10.23 -27.96
C LEU A 6 -6.62 -8.98 -28.36
N ALA A 7 -6.70 -7.97 -27.49
CA ALA A 7 -7.39 -6.72 -27.81
C ALA A 7 -6.77 -6.03 -29.04
N GLN A 8 -5.43 -5.98 -29.10
CA GLN A 8 -4.71 -5.40 -30.23
C GLN A 8 -4.90 -6.18 -31.55
N SER A 9 -5.01 -7.50 -31.49
CA SER A 9 -5.29 -8.33 -32.68
C SER A 9 -6.71 -8.14 -33.21
N LEU A 10 -7.64 -7.79 -32.34
CA LEU A 10 -9.02 -7.46 -32.66
C LEU A 10 -9.23 -5.99 -33.07
N GLY A 11 -8.14 -5.24 -33.26
CA GLY A 11 -8.18 -3.82 -33.65
C GLY A 11 -8.71 -2.88 -32.57
N LYS A 12 -8.71 -3.31 -31.29
CA LYS A 12 -9.18 -2.48 -30.18
C LYS A 12 -8.07 -1.57 -29.66
N ASP A 13 -8.44 -0.36 -29.32
CA ASP A 13 -7.54 0.57 -28.63
C ASP A 13 -7.24 0.08 -27.22
N VAL A 14 -5.95 0.09 -26.85
CA VAL A 14 -5.48 -0.35 -25.53
C VAL A 14 -4.89 0.84 -24.77
N TYR A 15 -5.41 1.08 -23.60
CA TYR A 15 -4.93 2.09 -22.65
C TYR A 15 -4.42 1.37 -21.39
N ILE A 16 -3.16 1.54 -21.06
CA ILE A 16 -2.56 1.01 -19.83
C ILE A 16 -2.46 2.16 -18.84
N CYS A 17 -3.42 2.19 -17.92
CA CYS A 17 -3.53 3.20 -16.87
C CYS A 17 -2.43 3.03 -15.82
N PRO A 18 -2.25 4.00 -14.89
CA PRO A 18 -1.12 4.01 -13.97
C PRO A 18 -0.89 2.66 -13.28
N ASN A 19 0.26 2.07 -13.57
CA ASN A 19 0.65 0.75 -13.07
C ASN A 19 2.17 0.71 -12.81
N SER A 20 2.60 -0.25 -11.97
CA SER A 20 4.03 -0.51 -11.76
C SER A 20 4.55 -1.48 -12.81
N PHE A 21 5.75 -1.20 -13.31
CA PHE A 21 6.40 -1.98 -14.33
C PHE A 21 7.77 -2.48 -13.87
N GLY A 22 8.14 -3.69 -14.32
CA GLY A 22 9.41 -4.34 -14.05
C GLY A 22 9.46 -5.08 -12.70
N PRO A 23 10.56 -5.75 -12.43
CA PRO A 23 11.65 -6.01 -13.38
C PRO A 23 11.18 -6.82 -14.60
N PHE A 24 11.80 -6.59 -15.78
CA PHE A 24 11.46 -7.29 -17.02
C PHE A 24 12.42 -8.48 -17.22
N GLU A 25 12.27 -9.49 -16.39
CA GLU A 25 13.11 -10.67 -16.37
C GLU A 25 12.54 -11.80 -17.24
N GLY A 26 13.39 -12.72 -17.65
CA GLY A 26 13.03 -13.86 -18.47
C GLY A 26 13.25 -13.65 -19.97
N TRP A 27 13.45 -14.80 -20.67
CA TRP A 27 13.71 -14.82 -22.11
C TRP A 27 12.54 -14.25 -22.91
N GLY A 28 12.81 -13.27 -23.76
CA GLY A 28 11.81 -12.64 -24.65
C GLY A 28 10.84 -11.67 -23.98
N VAL A 29 10.81 -11.56 -22.64
CA VAL A 29 9.85 -10.70 -21.92
C VAL A 29 9.98 -9.25 -22.35
N LYS A 30 11.20 -8.68 -22.43
CA LYS A 30 11.45 -7.29 -22.86
C LYS A 30 10.90 -7.04 -24.26
N ALA A 31 11.13 -7.96 -25.20
CA ALA A 31 10.66 -7.84 -26.58
C ALA A 31 9.13 -7.84 -26.66
N LEU A 32 8.48 -8.75 -25.92
CA LEU A 32 7.02 -8.84 -25.88
C LEU A 32 6.37 -7.62 -25.25
N VAL A 33 6.88 -7.16 -24.11
CA VAL A 33 6.39 -5.94 -23.45
C VAL A 33 6.58 -4.72 -24.35
N LYS A 34 7.76 -4.58 -24.97
CA LYS A 34 8.07 -3.50 -25.91
C LYS A 34 7.10 -3.49 -27.09
N LYS A 35 6.77 -4.67 -27.66
CA LYS A 35 5.79 -4.82 -28.75
C LYS A 35 4.39 -4.41 -28.29
N ALA A 36 3.95 -4.85 -27.11
CA ALA A 36 2.65 -4.52 -26.55
C ALA A 36 2.51 -3.00 -26.28
N PHE A 37 3.53 -2.39 -25.67
CA PHE A 37 3.53 -0.97 -25.32
C PHE A 37 3.55 -0.06 -26.54
N ARG A 38 4.31 -0.40 -27.58
CA ARG A 38 4.35 0.38 -28.83
C ARG A 38 3.03 0.40 -29.59
N LYS A 39 2.20 -0.63 -29.44
CA LYS A 39 0.87 -0.70 -30.06
C LYS A 39 -0.24 -0.12 -29.18
N ALA A 40 0.02 0.15 -27.90
CA ALA A 40 -0.96 0.76 -27.03
C ALA A 40 -1.14 2.25 -27.35
N LYS A 41 -2.36 2.76 -27.27
CA LYS A 41 -2.66 4.20 -27.44
C LYS A 41 -2.02 5.03 -26.34
N LEU A 42 -2.00 4.48 -25.13
CA LEU A 42 -1.40 5.11 -23.96
C LEU A 42 -0.85 4.04 -23.03
N VAL A 43 0.36 4.29 -22.50
CA VAL A 43 0.95 3.54 -21.39
C VAL A 43 1.38 4.54 -20.35
N THR A 44 1.01 4.32 -19.08
CA THR A 44 1.37 5.19 -17.97
C THR A 44 1.85 4.39 -16.77
N ALA A 45 2.94 4.83 -16.16
CA ALA A 45 3.43 4.31 -14.89
C ALA A 45 2.71 5.01 -13.71
N ARG A 46 2.71 4.40 -12.53
CA ARG A 46 2.17 5.03 -11.32
C ARG A 46 3.23 5.61 -10.40
N GLU A 47 4.51 5.30 -10.65
CA GLU A 47 5.67 5.88 -9.97
C GLU A 47 6.84 6.09 -10.94
N ILE A 48 7.72 7.03 -10.59
CA ILE A 48 8.88 7.42 -11.41
C ILE A 48 9.87 6.26 -11.60
N ARG A 49 10.01 5.37 -10.62
CA ARG A 49 10.87 4.18 -10.74
C ARG A 49 10.47 3.30 -11.93
N SER A 50 9.18 2.99 -12.09
CA SER A 50 8.67 2.21 -13.23
C SER A 50 8.84 2.96 -14.55
N SER A 51 8.64 4.27 -14.56
CA SER A 51 8.90 5.12 -15.74
C SER A 51 10.36 5.01 -16.19
N LYS A 52 11.30 5.20 -15.26
CA LYS A 52 12.76 5.06 -15.52
C LYS A 52 13.11 3.64 -15.97
N MET A 53 12.52 2.62 -15.37
CA MET A 53 12.76 1.22 -15.76
C MET A 53 12.30 0.93 -17.19
N CYS A 54 11.12 1.43 -17.58
CA CYS A 54 10.65 1.34 -18.97
C CYS A 54 11.60 2.04 -19.95
N GLN A 55 12.13 3.21 -19.59
CA GLN A 55 13.09 3.91 -20.41
C GLN A 55 14.41 3.15 -20.53
N ASN A 56 14.98 2.69 -19.42
CA ASN A 56 16.28 2.04 -19.38
C ASN A 56 16.28 0.64 -20.03
N GLU A 57 15.23 -0.14 -19.77
CA GLU A 57 15.21 -1.55 -20.19
C GLU A 57 14.47 -1.78 -21.52
N LEU A 58 13.48 -0.93 -21.84
CA LEU A 58 12.69 -1.06 -23.07
C LEU A 58 12.98 0.04 -24.09
N GLY A 59 13.63 1.13 -23.69
CA GLY A 59 13.81 2.32 -24.54
C GLY A 59 12.46 2.98 -24.88
N ILE A 60 11.51 2.95 -23.94
CA ILE A 60 10.17 3.55 -24.10
C ILE A 60 9.95 4.58 -23.00
N ASN A 61 9.67 5.81 -23.40
CA ASN A 61 9.28 6.86 -22.47
C ASN A 61 7.82 6.67 -22.04
N VAL A 62 7.64 6.27 -20.77
CA VAL A 62 6.32 6.05 -20.15
C VAL A 62 6.12 7.13 -19.08
N PRO A 63 5.17 8.06 -19.25
CA PRO A 63 4.96 9.10 -18.26
C PRO A 63 4.35 8.53 -16.96
N ALA A 64 4.76 9.10 -15.81
CA ALA A 64 4.25 8.71 -14.50
C ALA A 64 3.06 9.60 -14.08
N TYR A 65 1.98 8.94 -13.67
CA TYR A 65 0.76 9.54 -13.10
C TYR A 65 0.40 8.85 -11.80
N PRO A 66 -0.16 9.56 -10.81
CA PRO A 66 -0.53 8.93 -9.55
C PRO A 66 -1.50 7.77 -9.69
N ASP A 67 -1.39 6.80 -8.79
CA ASP A 67 -2.32 5.68 -8.70
C ASP A 67 -3.76 6.17 -8.53
N PHE A 68 -4.73 5.53 -9.18
CA PHE A 68 -6.13 5.94 -9.12
C PHE A 68 -6.77 5.77 -7.74
N GLY A 69 -6.18 4.95 -6.88
CA GLY A 69 -6.59 4.81 -5.49
C GLY A 69 -6.58 6.13 -4.70
N PHE A 70 -5.68 7.06 -5.05
CA PHE A 70 -5.68 8.40 -4.45
C PHE A 70 -6.96 9.20 -4.74
N PHE A 71 -7.64 8.93 -5.85
CA PHE A 71 -8.79 9.71 -6.35
C PHE A 71 -10.14 9.05 -6.13
N LEU A 72 -10.18 7.85 -5.56
CA LEU A 72 -11.45 7.23 -5.18
C LEU A 72 -12.16 8.13 -4.17
N PRO A 73 -13.46 8.43 -4.34
CA PRO A 73 -14.21 9.12 -3.31
C PRO A 73 -14.36 8.25 -2.06
N ASN A 74 -14.56 8.90 -0.91
CA ASN A 74 -14.99 8.18 0.28
C ASN A 74 -16.50 7.95 0.20
N ALA A 75 -16.96 6.76 0.57
CA ALA A 75 -18.39 6.51 0.77
C ALA A 75 -18.89 7.18 2.05
N ASP A 76 -20.19 7.34 2.13
CA ASP A 76 -20.84 7.75 3.36
C ASP A 76 -21.15 6.49 4.18
N VAL A 77 -20.31 6.19 5.15
CA VAL A 77 -20.45 5.09 6.11
C VAL A 77 -20.37 5.65 7.53
N ASN A 78 -20.56 4.79 8.53
CA ASN A 78 -20.52 5.13 9.96
C ASN A 78 -19.45 6.19 10.29
N ASN A 79 -19.71 7.03 11.26
CA ASN A 79 -18.75 8.03 11.70
C ASN A 79 -17.64 7.40 12.56
N LYS A 80 -16.53 8.14 12.73
CA LYS A 80 -15.35 7.71 13.50
C LYS A 80 -15.71 7.28 14.93
N GLU A 81 -16.60 7.99 15.61
CA GLU A 81 -16.95 7.71 17.00
C GLU A 81 -17.73 6.40 17.14
N GLN A 82 -18.62 6.12 16.20
CA GLN A 82 -19.32 4.84 16.17
C GLN A 82 -18.35 3.69 15.90
N PHE A 83 -17.46 3.86 14.93
CA PHE A 83 -16.42 2.86 14.61
C PHE A 83 -15.50 2.59 15.80
N LYS A 84 -15.07 3.61 16.55
CA LYS A 84 -14.30 3.45 17.79
C LYS A 84 -15.06 2.61 18.84
N LYS A 85 -16.35 2.88 19.04
CA LYS A 85 -17.18 2.14 19.98
C LYS A 85 -17.33 0.67 19.59
N GLU A 86 -17.58 0.39 18.31
CA GLU A 86 -17.70 -0.97 17.77
C GLU A 86 -16.42 -1.78 17.95
N LEU A 87 -15.25 -1.13 17.93
CA LEU A 87 -13.96 -1.75 18.16
C LEU A 87 -13.48 -1.71 19.62
N TYR A 88 -14.31 -1.19 20.55
CA TYR A 88 -13.97 -1.03 21.97
C TYR A 88 -12.67 -0.26 22.20
N VAL A 89 -12.37 0.74 21.36
CA VAL A 89 -11.18 1.58 21.50
C VAL A 89 -11.29 2.47 22.74
N PRO A 90 -10.33 2.46 23.67
CA PRO A 90 -10.36 3.35 24.84
C PRO A 90 -10.31 4.83 24.43
N ASP A 91 -11.02 5.71 25.16
CA ASP A 91 -11.21 7.12 24.77
C ASP A 91 -9.90 7.90 24.63
N ASN A 92 -8.90 7.61 25.45
CA ASN A 92 -7.61 8.29 25.45
C ASN A 92 -6.57 7.69 24.48
N PHE A 93 -6.98 6.75 23.62
CA PHE A 93 -6.09 6.13 22.63
C PHE A 93 -6.26 6.75 21.24
N LYS A 94 -5.14 6.94 20.54
CA LYS A 94 -5.11 7.17 19.09
C LYS A 94 -5.16 5.83 18.36
N MET A 95 -5.93 5.74 17.28
CA MET A 95 -6.03 4.49 16.50
C MET A 95 -4.91 4.37 15.46
N VAL A 96 -4.28 3.21 15.43
CA VAL A 96 -3.28 2.85 14.41
C VAL A 96 -3.80 1.70 13.56
N ALA A 97 -4.04 1.96 12.28
CA ALA A 97 -4.35 0.90 11.33
C ALA A 97 -3.12 0.03 11.07
N ILE A 98 -3.26 -1.28 11.14
CA ILE A 98 -2.18 -2.23 10.79
C ILE A 98 -2.69 -3.17 9.72
N THR A 99 -2.02 -3.19 8.56
CA THR A 99 -2.24 -4.24 7.56
C THR A 99 -1.03 -5.16 7.50
N ALA A 100 -1.26 -6.45 7.61
CA ALA A 100 -0.21 -7.45 7.59
C ALA A 100 -0.54 -8.55 6.58
N ARG A 101 0.33 -8.71 5.58
CA ARG A 101 0.20 -9.76 4.58
C ARG A 101 1.12 -10.93 4.89
N PRO A 102 0.74 -12.17 4.54
CA PRO A 102 1.70 -13.26 4.50
C PRO A 102 2.81 -12.95 3.48
N HIS A 103 4.06 -13.20 3.86
CA HIS A 103 5.22 -13.06 2.96
C HIS A 103 6.04 -14.33 2.99
N ARG A 104 6.56 -14.76 1.82
CA ARG A 104 7.29 -16.03 1.68
C ARG A 104 8.77 -15.93 2.00
N PHE A 105 9.30 -14.71 2.17
CA PHE A 105 10.73 -14.46 2.39
C PHE A 105 11.66 -15.25 1.45
N PRO A 106 11.49 -15.11 0.10
CA PRO A 106 12.15 -16.00 -0.86
C PRO A 106 13.68 -15.89 -0.89
N HIS A 107 14.24 -14.85 -0.29
CA HIS A 107 15.68 -14.61 -0.21
C HIS A 107 16.29 -14.97 1.16
N ALA A 108 15.47 -15.37 2.14
CA ALA A 108 15.95 -15.79 3.46
C ALA A 108 16.56 -17.21 3.38
N GLN A 109 17.58 -17.48 4.20
CA GLN A 109 18.14 -18.83 4.35
C GLN A 109 17.11 -19.81 4.92
N ASP A 110 16.29 -19.33 5.85
CA ASP A 110 15.16 -20.06 6.42
C ASP A 110 13.90 -19.21 6.31
N PRO A 111 13.10 -19.41 5.24
CA PRO A 111 11.89 -18.62 5.01
C PRO A 111 10.80 -18.79 6.08
N VAL A 112 10.73 -19.99 6.72
CA VAL A 112 9.74 -20.24 7.80
C VAL A 112 10.11 -19.42 9.02
N LYS A 113 11.37 -19.53 9.46
CA LYS A 113 11.87 -18.73 10.57
C LYS A 113 11.73 -17.23 10.31
N ALA A 114 12.03 -16.75 9.11
CA ALA A 114 11.91 -15.34 8.74
C ALA A 114 10.45 -14.86 8.84
N TYR A 115 9.48 -15.69 8.45
CA TYR A 115 8.07 -15.39 8.63
C TYR A 115 7.67 -15.34 10.10
N ASP A 116 8.11 -16.30 10.91
CA ASP A 116 7.83 -16.33 12.36
C ASP A 116 8.45 -15.13 13.08
N ASP A 117 9.68 -14.76 12.73
CA ASP A 117 10.35 -13.57 13.25
C ASP A 117 9.60 -12.27 12.86
N PHE A 118 9.07 -12.19 11.63
CA PHE A 118 8.21 -11.08 11.20
C PHE A 118 6.91 -11.02 12.02
N VAL A 119 6.19 -12.13 12.16
CA VAL A 119 4.95 -12.23 12.96
C VAL A 119 5.21 -11.80 14.41
N LYS A 120 6.29 -12.30 15.01
CA LYS A 120 6.71 -11.93 16.37
C LYS A 120 7.02 -10.43 16.48
N SER A 121 7.70 -9.87 15.48
CA SER A 121 8.03 -8.44 15.44
C SER A 121 6.80 -7.55 15.37
N MET A 122 5.82 -7.91 14.52
CA MET A 122 4.54 -7.20 14.43
C MET A 122 3.74 -7.28 15.73
N ARG A 123 3.74 -8.44 16.40
CA ARG A 123 3.09 -8.63 17.70
C ARG A 123 3.73 -7.75 18.78
N MET A 124 5.06 -7.75 18.87
CA MET A 124 5.79 -6.92 19.84
C MET A 124 5.56 -5.43 19.57
N PHE A 125 5.54 -5.01 18.31
CA PHE A 125 5.23 -3.64 17.94
C PHE A 125 3.80 -3.25 18.33
N ALA A 126 2.81 -4.10 18.11
CA ALA A 126 1.43 -3.86 18.53
C ALA A 126 1.31 -3.73 20.06
N GLY A 127 2.03 -4.56 20.83
CA GLY A 127 2.13 -4.45 22.29
C GLY A 127 2.76 -3.13 22.73
N TRP A 128 3.82 -2.70 22.03
CA TRP A 128 4.44 -1.41 22.27
C TRP A 128 3.47 -0.24 22.00
N LEU A 129 2.73 -0.29 20.88
CA LEU A 129 1.71 0.71 20.57
C LEU A 129 0.71 0.84 21.71
N PHE A 130 0.13 -0.27 22.16
CA PHE A 130 -0.86 -0.27 23.23
C PHE A 130 -0.30 0.33 24.54
N SER A 131 0.92 -0.03 24.93
CA SER A 131 1.58 0.51 26.14
C SER A 131 1.88 2.01 26.04
N HIS A 132 1.80 2.61 24.85
CA HIS A 132 2.04 4.04 24.59
C HIS A 132 0.76 4.79 24.17
N HIS A 133 -0.42 4.28 24.52
CA HIS A 133 -1.73 4.86 24.21
C HIS A 133 -2.05 4.96 22.71
N TYR A 134 -1.48 4.06 21.90
CA TYR A 134 -1.87 3.83 20.51
C TYR A 134 -2.61 2.50 20.42
N PHE A 135 -3.87 2.51 19.98
CA PHE A 135 -4.67 1.30 19.86
C PHE A 135 -4.47 0.64 18.50
N PRO A 136 -3.82 -0.52 18.43
CA PRO A 136 -3.60 -1.23 17.16
C PRO A 136 -4.89 -1.87 16.68
N VAL A 137 -5.27 -1.57 15.45
CA VAL A 137 -6.40 -2.20 14.76
C VAL A 137 -5.87 -2.91 13.53
N PHE A 138 -5.89 -4.24 13.56
CA PHE A 138 -5.54 -5.07 12.42
C PHE A 138 -6.68 -5.10 11.41
N ILE A 139 -6.40 -4.71 10.16
CA ILE A 139 -7.39 -4.61 9.09
C ILE A 139 -7.12 -5.67 8.02
N GLU A 140 -8.12 -6.49 7.73
CA GLU A 140 -8.12 -7.39 6.58
C GLU A 140 -8.36 -6.57 5.32
N HIS A 141 -7.29 -6.22 4.60
CA HIS A 141 -7.36 -5.41 3.39
C HIS A 141 -7.53 -6.25 2.13
N VAL A 142 -6.95 -7.44 2.12
CA VAL A 142 -7.08 -8.41 1.03
C VAL A 142 -7.62 -9.72 1.54
N TYR A 143 -8.73 -10.12 0.96
CA TYR A 143 -9.30 -11.43 1.12
C TYR A 143 -8.95 -12.30 -0.09
N ALA A 144 -8.42 -13.50 0.15
CA ALA A 144 -8.06 -14.46 -0.89
C ALA A 144 -8.42 -15.88 -0.47
N ILE A 145 -8.60 -16.76 -1.47
CA ILE A 145 -8.93 -18.17 -1.25
C ILE A 145 -7.70 -18.92 -0.66
N ASN A 146 -6.48 -18.51 -1.04
CA ASN A 146 -5.27 -19.12 -0.55
C ASN A 146 -4.63 -18.33 0.59
N ASP A 147 -4.04 -19.02 1.55
CA ASP A 147 -3.46 -18.43 2.76
C ASP A 147 -2.29 -17.48 2.46
N HIS A 148 -1.58 -17.66 1.33
CA HIS A 148 -0.43 -16.84 0.96
C HIS A 148 -0.78 -15.42 0.51
N GLU A 149 -2.04 -15.18 0.14
CA GLU A 149 -2.52 -13.86 -0.25
C GLU A 149 -3.56 -13.30 0.71
N ASN A 150 -4.04 -14.12 1.66
CA ASN A 150 -5.10 -13.76 2.60
C ASN A 150 -4.52 -13.10 3.86
N ASP A 151 -4.87 -11.85 4.11
CA ASP A 151 -4.37 -11.09 5.27
C ASP A 151 -4.79 -11.73 6.59
N SER A 152 -5.99 -12.35 6.65
CA SER A 152 -6.48 -13.01 7.87
C SER A 152 -5.53 -14.09 8.37
N TYR A 153 -4.82 -14.78 7.47
CA TYR A 153 -3.84 -15.80 7.85
C TYR A 153 -2.70 -15.19 8.68
N CYS A 154 -2.08 -14.12 8.18
CA CYS A 154 -0.99 -13.44 8.87
C CYS A 154 -1.47 -12.74 10.15
N ILE A 155 -2.61 -12.04 10.08
CA ILE A 155 -3.16 -11.31 11.22
C ILE A 155 -3.46 -12.26 12.39
N LYS A 156 -4.08 -13.41 12.13
CA LYS A 156 -4.37 -14.40 13.17
C LYS A 156 -3.10 -14.88 13.88
N HIS A 157 -2.03 -15.15 13.13
CA HIS A 157 -0.73 -15.52 13.74
C HIS A 157 -0.14 -14.38 14.57
N ILE A 158 -0.33 -13.12 14.16
CA ILE A 158 0.17 -11.97 14.93
C ILE A 158 -0.59 -11.83 16.25
N ILE A 159 -1.91 -11.89 16.21
CA ILE A 159 -2.75 -11.67 17.40
C ILE A 159 -2.82 -12.88 18.33
N GLU A 160 -2.38 -14.05 17.87
CA GLU A 160 -2.31 -15.26 18.70
C GLU A 160 -1.40 -15.00 19.91
N GLY A 161 -1.97 -15.14 21.12
CA GLY A 161 -1.28 -14.87 22.39
C GLY A 161 -1.18 -13.38 22.77
N MET A 162 -1.78 -12.46 22.02
CA MET A 162 -1.99 -11.09 22.49
C MET A 162 -3.15 -11.03 23.49
N GLU A 163 -3.06 -10.13 24.45
CA GLU A 163 -4.12 -9.93 25.45
C GLU A 163 -5.36 -9.30 24.80
N THR A 164 -6.52 -9.90 25.06
CA THR A 164 -7.82 -9.39 24.57
C THR A 164 -8.08 -7.98 25.13
N GLY A 165 -8.51 -7.07 24.26
CA GLY A 165 -8.72 -5.66 24.62
C GLY A 165 -7.47 -4.78 24.37
N HIS A 166 -6.31 -5.36 24.07
CA HIS A 166 -5.12 -4.60 23.69
C HIS A 166 -5.02 -4.36 22.17
N TYR A 167 -5.95 -4.89 21.40
CA TYR A 167 -6.05 -4.71 19.95
C TYR A 167 -7.48 -4.92 19.49
N ALA A 168 -7.78 -4.52 18.26
CA ALA A 168 -8.95 -4.97 17.53
C ALA A 168 -8.56 -5.64 16.20
N TYR A 169 -9.42 -6.53 15.72
CA TYR A 169 -9.34 -7.11 14.38
C TYR A 169 -10.60 -6.76 13.59
N PHE A 170 -10.41 -6.02 12.52
CA PHE A 170 -11.49 -5.58 11.64
C PHE A 170 -11.45 -6.34 10.31
N ALA A 171 -12.50 -7.07 10.01
CA ALA A 171 -12.65 -7.92 8.83
C ALA A 171 -14.09 -7.89 8.33
N ASP A 172 -14.48 -6.80 7.68
CA ASP A 172 -15.77 -6.71 7.00
C ASP A 172 -15.61 -6.89 5.49
N ARG A 173 -15.99 -8.08 5.01
CA ARG A 173 -15.86 -8.48 3.60
C ARG A 173 -17.01 -7.97 2.72
N SER A 174 -18.03 -7.35 3.29
CA SER A 174 -19.13 -6.74 2.56
C SER A 174 -18.77 -5.36 1.99
N LEU A 175 -17.71 -4.72 2.54
CA LEU A 175 -17.29 -3.39 2.15
C LEU A 175 -16.74 -3.36 0.71
N ASN A 176 -17.19 -2.38 -0.06
CA ASN A 176 -16.55 -2.02 -1.32
C ASN A 176 -15.32 -1.11 -1.08
N CYS A 177 -14.58 -0.80 -2.14
CA CYS A 177 -13.34 -0.02 -2.04
C CYS A 177 -13.55 1.42 -1.56
N TYR A 178 -14.72 2.02 -1.78
CA TYR A 178 -15.06 3.38 -1.33
C TYR A 178 -15.30 3.41 0.18
N GLU A 179 -16.03 2.41 0.68
CA GLU A 179 -16.32 2.21 2.09
C GLU A 179 -15.05 1.88 2.86
N LEU A 180 -14.25 0.94 2.37
CA LEU A 180 -12.96 0.60 2.99
C LEU A 180 -12.02 1.80 3.02
N LYS A 181 -11.96 2.61 1.95
CA LYS A 181 -11.18 3.84 1.95
C LYS A 181 -11.67 4.83 3.02
N ARG A 182 -12.99 4.93 3.21
CA ARG A 182 -13.57 5.77 4.28
C ARG A 182 -13.15 5.29 5.66
N ILE A 183 -13.14 3.96 5.90
CA ILE A 183 -12.68 3.38 7.17
C ILE A 183 -11.24 3.81 7.48
N TYR A 184 -10.33 3.80 6.48
CA TYR A 184 -8.96 4.28 6.70
C TYR A 184 -8.88 5.76 7.11
N SER A 185 -9.87 6.59 6.79
CA SER A 185 -9.89 8.00 7.23
C SER A 185 -10.16 8.19 8.73
N TYR A 186 -10.59 7.16 9.44
CA TYR A 186 -10.87 7.21 10.87
C TYR A 186 -9.66 7.04 11.75
N PHE A 187 -8.56 6.55 11.19
CA PHE A 187 -7.31 6.31 11.89
C PHE A 187 -6.48 7.58 12.05
N ASP A 188 -5.68 7.60 13.10
CA ASP A 188 -4.72 8.67 13.33
C ASP A 188 -3.39 8.37 12.62
N TYR A 189 -3.04 7.08 12.51
CA TYR A 189 -1.82 6.59 11.84
C TYR A 189 -2.06 5.26 11.14
N ILE A 190 -1.12 4.89 10.24
CA ILE A 190 -1.09 3.57 9.61
C ILE A 190 0.31 2.97 9.60
N VAL A 191 0.40 1.65 9.81
CA VAL A 191 1.59 0.83 9.49
C VAL A 191 1.14 -0.32 8.59
N GLY A 192 1.60 -0.33 7.35
CA GLY A 192 0.97 -1.21 6.36
C GLY A 192 1.91 -1.95 5.43
N THR A 193 1.65 -3.26 5.25
CA THR A 193 2.28 -4.10 4.22
C THR A 193 1.48 -4.10 2.90
N ARG A 194 0.20 -3.72 2.93
CA ARG A 194 -0.66 -3.59 1.74
C ARG A 194 -0.61 -2.16 1.24
N PHE A 195 0.04 -1.95 0.08
CA PHE A 195 0.32 -0.59 -0.34
C PHE A 195 -0.94 0.23 -0.66
N HIS A 196 -2.04 -0.38 -1.12
CA HIS A 196 -3.31 0.34 -1.29
C HIS A 196 -3.91 0.79 0.04
N SER A 197 -3.64 0.12 1.17
CA SER A 197 -4.04 0.64 2.48
C SER A 197 -3.29 1.94 2.82
N MET A 198 -2.00 2.02 2.46
CA MET A 198 -1.22 3.26 2.57
C MET A 198 -1.79 4.37 1.67
N ILE A 199 -2.11 4.06 0.40
CA ILE A 199 -2.74 5.01 -0.54
C ILE A 199 -4.06 5.55 0.03
N PHE A 200 -4.93 4.68 0.54
CA PHE A 200 -6.22 5.06 1.09
C PHE A 200 -6.08 5.95 2.33
N SER A 201 -5.14 5.61 3.21
CA SER A 201 -4.82 6.41 4.39
C SER A 201 -4.25 7.77 4.02
N MET A 202 -3.21 7.82 3.20
CA MET A 202 -2.56 9.06 2.80
C MET A 202 -3.48 9.96 1.96
N ALA A 203 -4.37 9.39 1.13
CA ALA A 203 -5.40 10.16 0.43
C ALA A 203 -6.41 10.84 1.38
N ASN A 204 -6.48 10.40 2.63
CA ASN A 204 -7.26 10.98 3.73
C ASN A 204 -6.38 11.73 4.75
N MET A 205 -5.15 12.09 4.38
CA MET A 205 -4.22 12.82 5.25
C MET A 205 -3.79 12.05 6.51
N VAL A 206 -3.94 10.71 6.53
CA VAL A 206 -3.47 9.84 7.62
C VAL A 206 -2.02 9.47 7.36
N PRO A 207 -1.07 9.94 8.20
CA PRO A 207 0.36 9.64 8.05
C PRO A 207 0.68 8.21 8.50
N GLY A 208 1.81 7.67 8.06
CA GLY A 208 2.19 6.33 8.49
C GLY A 208 3.50 5.81 7.92
N VAL A 209 3.80 4.57 8.27
CA VAL A 209 5.00 3.83 7.88
C VAL A 209 4.61 2.68 6.94
N ALA A 210 5.20 2.66 5.75
CA ALA A 210 5.00 1.56 4.81
C ALA A 210 5.99 0.41 5.09
N ILE A 211 5.51 -0.83 5.06
CA ILE A 211 6.35 -2.02 5.02
C ILE A 211 6.34 -2.53 3.58
N THR A 212 7.45 -2.38 2.89
CA THR A 212 7.59 -2.72 1.47
C THR A 212 8.27 -4.07 1.29
N TYR A 213 8.01 -4.72 0.18
CA TYR A 213 8.70 -5.94 -0.24
C TYR A 213 9.27 -5.74 -1.64
N VAL A 214 10.23 -6.56 -2.03
CA VAL A 214 11.00 -6.39 -3.27
C VAL A 214 10.11 -6.01 -4.45
N GLY A 215 10.42 -4.86 -5.05
CA GLY A 215 9.71 -4.31 -6.20
C GLY A 215 9.50 -2.80 -6.11
N ASN A 216 9.12 -2.18 -7.23
CA ASN A 216 9.05 -0.72 -7.34
C ASN A 216 7.82 -0.09 -6.66
N LYS A 217 6.81 -0.90 -6.33
CA LYS A 217 5.45 -0.41 -6.02
C LYS A 217 5.38 0.50 -4.80
N GLY A 218 5.81 -0.02 -3.64
CA GLY A 218 5.69 0.72 -2.38
C GLY A 218 6.72 1.81 -2.25
N GLU A 219 7.98 1.46 -2.45
CA GLU A 219 9.11 2.36 -2.33
C GLU A 219 9.01 3.53 -3.31
N GLY A 220 8.72 3.24 -4.60
CA GLY A 220 8.64 4.27 -5.64
C GLY A 220 7.57 5.32 -5.35
N ILE A 221 6.40 4.94 -4.83
CA ILE A 221 5.36 5.92 -4.50
C ILE A 221 5.74 6.72 -3.24
N MET A 222 6.32 6.09 -2.22
CA MET A 222 6.82 6.81 -1.04
C MET A 222 7.89 7.83 -1.43
N GLU A 223 8.81 7.47 -2.33
CA GLU A 223 9.83 8.38 -2.85
C GLU A 223 9.21 9.52 -3.68
N ASP A 224 8.24 9.23 -4.56
CA ASP A 224 7.56 10.24 -5.36
C ASP A 224 6.78 11.25 -4.50
N MET A 225 6.37 10.83 -3.29
CA MET A 225 5.77 11.70 -2.27
C MET A 225 6.81 12.49 -1.46
N GLY A 226 8.10 12.22 -1.61
CA GLY A 226 9.15 12.75 -0.75
C GLY A 226 9.18 12.14 0.65
N LEU A 227 8.66 10.92 0.79
CA LEU A 227 8.55 10.14 2.03
C LEU A 227 9.45 8.88 2.00
N GLY A 228 10.59 8.93 1.31
CA GLY A 228 11.52 7.82 1.18
C GLY A 228 12.11 7.31 2.51
N ASP A 229 12.09 8.13 3.57
CA ASP A 229 12.55 7.74 4.90
C ASP A 229 11.45 7.06 5.75
N TYR A 230 10.22 6.96 5.27
CA TYR A 230 9.06 6.46 6.01
C TYR A 230 8.59 5.08 5.54
N TYR A 231 9.51 4.26 5.05
CA TYR A 231 9.24 2.86 4.82
C TYR A 231 10.34 1.95 5.37
N LEU A 232 10.00 0.69 5.58
CA LEU A 232 10.90 -0.41 5.91
C LEU A 232 10.74 -1.52 4.88
N GLN A 233 11.84 -2.14 4.46
CA GLN A 233 11.77 -3.37 3.68
C GLN A 233 11.41 -4.54 4.60
N ILE A 234 10.47 -5.38 4.18
CA ILE A 234 9.92 -6.47 5.01
C ILE A 234 11.01 -7.42 5.53
N ASP A 235 12.06 -7.65 4.75
CA ASP A 235 13.20 -8.49 5.13
C ASP A 235 14.08 -7.86 6.25
N LYS A 236 13.88 -6.58 6.54
CA LYS A 236 14.60 -5.83 7.57
C LYS A 236 13.73 -5.48 8.78
N VAL A 237 12.47 -5.92 8.77
CA VAL A 237 11.52 -5.64 9.84
C VAL A 237 11.87 -6.43 11.09
N ASN A 238 12.06 -5.73 12.18
CA ASN A 238 12.05 -6.24 13.55
C ASN A 238 11.31 -5.24 14.45
N ALA A 239 11.01 -5.63 15.69
CA ALA A 239 10.21 -4.79 16.59
C ALA A 239 10.86 -3.43 16.86
N GLU A 240 12.18 -3.39 17.03
CA GLU A 240 12.93 -2.16 17.30
C GLU A 240 12.85 -1.22 16.08
N SER A 241 13.14 -1.72 14.88
CA SER A 241 13.07 -0.92 13.64
C SER A 241 11.68 -0.36 13.37
N LEU A 242 10.62 -1.10 13.71
CA LEU A 242 9.24 -0.61 13.61
C LEU A 242 8.97 0.52 14.60
N VAL A 243 9.37 0.34 15.86
CA VAL A 243 9.22 1.35 16.91
C VAL A 243 10.00 2.62 16.56
N GLU A 244 11.28 2.49 16.18
CA GLU A 244 12.12 3.62 15.78
C GLU A 244 11.52 4.38 14.58
N LYS A 245 11.08 3.67 13.56
CA LYS A 245 10.49 4.26 12.36
C LYS A 245 9.16 4.96 12.67
N PHE A 246 8.34 4.35 13.54
CA PHE A 246 7.07 4.95 13.95
C PHE A 246 7.29 6.19 14.82
N LYS A 247 8.23 6.16 15.77
CA LYS A 247 8.63 7.34 16.54
C LYS A 247 9.14 8.47 15.64
N TYR A 248 10.02 8.15 14.70
CA TYR A 248 10.52 9.13 13.75
C TYR A 248 9.38 9.78 12.95
N MET A 249 8.39 8.99 12.53
CA MET A 249 7.20 9.50 11.85
C MET A 249 6.38 10.43 12.77
N LEU A 250 6.23 10.09 14.06
CA LEU A 250 5.55 10.94 15.03
C LEU A 250 6.28 12.27 15.27
N ASP A 251 7.61 12.20 15.42
CA ASP A 251 8.45 13.40 15.65
C ASP A 251 8.45 14.35 14.45
N THR A 252 8.12 13.85 13.27
CA THR A 252 8.09 14.59 12.01
C THR A 252 6.70 14.62 11.36
N GLU A 253 5.65 14.47 12.15
CA GLU A 253 4.26 14.33 11.65
C GLU A 253 3.84 15.48 10.74
N ASP A 254 4.16 16.72 11.10
CA ASP A 254 3.81 17.91 10.32
C ASP A 254 4.49 17.90 8.95
N PHE A 255 5.77 17.50 8.90
CA PHE A 255 6.50 17.32 7.64
C PHE A 255 5.84 16.24 6.76
N VAL A 256 5.47 15.09 7.36
CA VAL A 256 4.81 14.00 6.62
C VAL A 256 3.48 14.49 6.04
N LYS A 257 2.67 15.19 6.82
CA LYS A 257 1.38 15.75 6.37
C LYS A 257 1.56 16.81 5.29
N GLU A 258 2.57 17.67 5.39
CA GLU A 258 2.92 18.64 4.35
C GLU A 258 3.25 17.94 3.02
N LYS A 259 4.09 16.89 3.05
CA LYS A 259 4.44 16.11 1.87
C LYS A 259 3.22 15.43 1.24
N ILE A 260 2.37 14.81 2.05
CA ILE A 260 1.11 14.20 1.58
C ILE A 260 0.24 15.28 0.90
N SER A 261 0.01 16.42 1.54
CA SER A 261 -0.81 17.51 1.00
C SER A 261 -0.27 18.03 -0.32
N SER A 262 1.03 18.31 -0.40
CA SER A 262 1.70 18.77 -1.61
C SER A 262 1.60 17.76 -2.76
N PHE A 263 1.77 16.48 -2.44
CA PHE A 263 1.60 15.40 -3.43
C PHE A 263 0.15 15.35 -3.93
N LEU A 264 -0.85 15.38 -3.07
CA LEU A 264 -2.27 15.32 -3.44
C LEU A 264 -2.69 16.51 -4.32
N ALA A 265 -2.19 17.71 -4.03
CA ALA A 265 -2.42 18.89 -4.86
C ALA A 265 -1.87 18.70 -6.29
N THR A 266 -0.64 18.22 -6.41
CA THR A 266 -0.01 17.90 -7.70
C THR A 266 -0.71 16.74 -8.40
N ALA A 267 -1.10 15.70 -7.66
CA ALA A 267 -1.77 14.52 -8.15
C ALA A 267 -3.11 14.87 -8.82
N SER A 268 -3.89 15.79 -8.26
CA SER A 268 -5.17 16.25 -8.84
C SER A 268 -4.97 16.90 -10.21
N SER A 269 -3.92 17.71 -10.39
CA SER A 269 -3.58 18.29 -11.69
C SER A 269 -3.19 17.22 -12.70
N LYS A 270 -2.32 16.28 -12.31
CA LYS A 270 -1.89 15.15 -13.15
C LYS A 270 -3.06 14.26 -13.57
N ARG A 271 -4.00 13.98 -12.65
CA ARG A 271 -5.23 13.24 -12.99
C ARG A 271 -5.99 13.89 -14.16
N ASN A 272 -6.21 15.20 -14.08
CA ASN A 272 -6.93 15.93 -15.12
C ASN A 272 -6.19 15.89 -16.47
N GLN A 273 -4.86 15.98 -16.44
CA GLN A 273 -4.02 15.81 -17.64
C GLN A 273 -4.18 14.40 -18.25
N LEU A 274 -4.19 13.35 -17.39
CA LEU A 274 -4.38 11.96 -17.85
C LEU A 274 -5.76 11.75 -18.48
N ILE A 275 -6.83 12.24 -17.84
CA ILE A 275 -8.20 12.17 -18.37
C ILE A 275 -8.28 12.83 -19.76
N ASN A 276 -7.68 14.01 -19.92
CA ASN A 276 -7.65 14.71 -21.20
C ASN A 276 -6.87 13.94 -22.28
N ARG A 277 -5.85 13.16 -21.91
CA ARG A 277 -5.10 12.29 -22.86
C ARG A 277 -5.88 11.06 -23.27
N ILE A 278 -6.72 10.51 -22.39
CA ILE A 278 -7.56 9.34 -22.69
C ILE A 278 -8.75 9.74 -23.60
N ARG A 279 -9.27 10.97 -23.44
CA ARG A 279 -10.41 11.48 -24.21
C ARG A 279 -10.06 11.92 -25.64
N LYS A 280 -8.80 12.13 -25.96
CA LYS A 280 -8.27 12.43 -27.30
C LYS A 280 -8.00 11.14 -28.09
#